data_c6e8393e63a2af916ea288fe9b8e486a
#
_entry.id   c6e8393e63a2af916ea288fe9b8e486a
#
_cell.length_a   1.000
_cell.length_b   1.000
_cell.length_c   1.000
_cell.angle_alpha   90.00
_cell.angle_beta   90.00
_cell.angle_gamma   90.00
#
_symmetry.space_group_name_H-M   'P 1'
#
loop_
_entity.id
_entity.type
_entity.pdbx_description
1 polymer ?
#
loop_
_entity_poly.entity_id
_entity_poly.type
_entity_poly.pdbx_seq_one_letter_code
_entity_poly.pdbx_strand_id
1 'polypeptide(L)' 'MYPASLEKLVEYFRLLPSVGQKNAERYAMRILEMDPQTAQDFAGQIVKTIRLVKRCPICGNLTEKEVCEICSDNTRDKS' A
#
# COMPACT_ATOMS: atom_id res chain seq x y z
N MET A 1 -13.90 -23.07 -2.70
CA MET A 1 -12.95 -22.91 -3.70
C MET A 1 -13.18 -21.67 -4.50
N TYR A 2 -12.16 -20.98 -4.85
CA TYR A 2 -12.27 -19.70 -5.49
C TYR A 2 -11.63 -19.71 -6.87
N PRO A 3 -12.05 -18.83 -7.75
CA PRO A 3 -11.36 -18.70 -9.03
C PRO A 3 -9.88 -18.40 -8.81
N ALA A 4 -9.08 -18.70 -9.81
CA ALA A 4 -7.64 -18.55 -9.69
C ALA A 4 -7.23 -17.12 -9.36
N SER A 5 -7.89 -16.14 -9.95
CA SER A 5 -7.55 -14.74 -9.67
C SER A 5 -7.79 -14.39 -8.21
N LEU A 6 -8.89 -14.89 -7.67
CA LEU A 6 -9.20 -14.59 -6.29
C LEU A 6 -8.23 -15.29 -5.36
N GLU A 7 -7.86 -16.51 -5.68
CA GLU A 7 -6.88 -17.22 -4.86
C GLU A 7 -5.54 -16.48 -4.83
N LYS A 8 -5.16 -15.93 -5.97
CA LYS A 8 -3.92 -15.19 -6.03
C LYS A 8 -3.99 -13.95 -5.16
N LEU A 9 -5.11 -13.27 -5.18
CA LEU A 9 -5.28 -12.09 -4.34
C LEU A 9 -5.19 -12.46 -2.86
N VAL A 10 -5.80 -13.58 -2.49
CA VAL A 10 -5.72 -14.06 -1.12
C VAL A 10 -4.27 -14.31 -0.73
N GLU A 11 -3.50 -14.90 -1.64
CA GLU A 11 -2.10 -15.16 -1.34
C GLU A 11 -1.32 -13.88 -1.10
N TYR A 12 -1.61 -12.85 -1.86
CA TYR A 12 -0.92 -11.58 -1.65
C TYR A 12 -1.25 -10.99 -0.29
N PHE A 13 -2.50 -11.10 0.13
CA PHE A 13 -2.84 -10.60 1.46
C PHE A 13 -2.14 -11.38 2.55
N ARG A 14 -1.86 -12.66 2.31
CA ARG A 14 -1.16 -13.46 3.31
C ARG A 14 0.30 -13.07 3.46
N LEU A 15 0.86 -12.29 2.53
CA LEU A 15 2.20 -11.80 2.68
C LEU A 15 2.31 -10.75 3.78
N LEU A 16 1.19 -10.17 4.16
CA LEU A 16 1.20 -9.14 5.18
C LEU A 16 1.33 -9.76 6.56
N PRO A 17 2.06 -9.12 7.46
CA PRO A 17 2.23 -9.68 8.80
C PRO A 17 0.90 -9.77 9.52
N SER A 18 0.72 -10.81 10.28
CA SER A 18 -0.45 -11.04 11.10
C SER A 18 -1.72 -11.29 10.28
N VAL A 19 -1.60 -11.54 8.99
CA VAL A 19 -2.77 -11.85 8.20
C VAL A 19 -2.76 -13.34 7.89
N GLY A 20 -3.64 -14.08 8.55
CA GLY A 20 -3.78 -15.49 8.30
C GLY A 20 -4.71 -15.77 7.15
N GLN A 21 -4.91 -17.05 6.85
CA GLN A 21 -5.72 -17.46 5.73
C GLN A 21 -7.13 -16.88 5.80
N LYS A 22 -7.76 -16.95 6.95
CA LYS A 22 -9.11 -16.50 7.09
C LYS A 22 -9.26 -15.01 6.85
N ASN A 23 -8.37 -14.23 7.43
CA ASN A 23 -8.42 -12.78 7.25
C ASN A 23 -8.08 -12.39 5.82
N ALA A 24 -7.13 -13.11 5.21
CA ALA A 24 -6.78 -12.83 3.83
C ALA A 24 -7.99 -13.04 2.93
N GLU A 25 -8.75 -14.09 3.17
CA GLU A 25 -9.95 -14.35 2.40
C GLU A 25 -10.98 -13.26 2.58
N ARG A 26 -11.13 -12.79 3.80
CA ARG A 26 -12.10 -11.74 4.08
C ARG A 26 -11.72 -10.44 3.38
N TYR A 27 -10.44 -10.10 3.38
CA TYR A 27 -9.97 -8.90 2.72
C TYR A 27 -10.18 -9.01 1.20
N ALA A 28 -9.86 -10.16 0.65
CA ALA A 28 -10.03 -10.35 -0.79
C ALA A 28 -11.50 -10.24 -1.18
N MET A 29 -12.37 -10.79 -0.37
CA MET A 29 -13.80 -10.69 -0.64
C MET A 29 -14.28 -9.25 -0.55
N ARG A 30 -13.74 -8.50 0.39
CA ARG A 30 -14.11 -7.11 0.52
C ARG A 30 -13.65 -6.31 -0.71
N ILE A 31 -12.50 -6.62 -1.23
CA ILE A 31 -12.02 -5.98 -2.45
C ILE A 31 -12.97 -6.25 -3.60
N LEU A 32 -13.49 -7.47 -3.68
CA LEU A 32 -14.42 -7.81 -4.75
C LEU A 32 -15.71 -6.99 -4.68
N GLU A 33 -16.06 -6.53 -3.50
CA GLU A 33 -17.28 -5.75 -3.34
C GLU A 33 -17.10 -4.28 -3.64
N MET A 34 -15.86 -3.84 -3.81
CA MET A 34 -15.61 -2.45 -4.15
C MET A 34 -16.00 -2.19 -5.58
N ASP A 35 -16.37 -0.95 -5.87
CA ASP A 35 -16.58 -0.63 -7.26
C ASP A 35 -15.23 -0.60 -7.97
N PRO A 36 -15.22 -0.85 -9.28
CA PRO A 36 -13.96 -0.99 -10.00
C PRO A 36 -13.05 0.23 -9.90
N GLN A 37 -13.63 1.41 -9.85
CA GLN A 37 -12.82 2.62 -9.79
C GLN A 37 -12.08 2.72 -8.46
N THR A 38 -12.78 2.42 -7.37
CA THR A 38 -12.16 2.45 -6.05
C THR A 38 -11.05 1.40 -5.95
N ALA A 39 -11.31 0.20 -6.47
CA ALA A 39 -10.30 -0.85 -6.44
C ALA A 39 -9.08 -0.47 -7.24
N GLN A 40 -9.29 0.18 -8.38
CA GLN A 40 -8.19 0.59 -9.22
C GLN A 40 -7.37 1.68 -8.54
N ASP A 41 -8.03 2.62 -7.90
CA ASP A 41 -7.34 3.68 -7.16
C ASP A 41 -6.54 3.11 -6.01
N PHE A 42 -7.12 2.13 -5.32
CA PHE A 42 -6.47 1.49 -4.20
C PHE A 42 -5.19 0.78 -4.67
N ALA A 43 -5.30 -0.02 -5.71
CA ALA A 43 -4.15 -0.75 -6.22
C ALA A 43 -3.08 0.21 -6.74
N GLY A 44 -3.51 1.25 -7.45
CA GLY A 44 -2.58 2.22 -7.97
C GLY A 44 -1.88 2.98 -6.87
N GLN A 45 -2.59 3.28 -5.79
CA GLN A 45 -1.98 3.98 -4.69
C GLN A 45 -0.91 3.14 -4.00
N ILE A 46 -1.12 1.83 -3.92
CA ILE A 46 -0.11 0.95 -3.34
C ILE A 46 1.18 1.05 -4.15
N VAL A 47 1.08 0.95 -5.45
CA VAL A 47 2.26 0.99 -6.30
C VAL A 47 2.92 2.36 -6.24
N LYS A 48 2.13 3.40 -6.26
CA LYS A 48 2.65 4.76 -6.22
C LYS A 48 3.38 5.01 -4.91
N THR A 49 2.82 4.53 -3.81
CA THR A 49 3.44 4.72 -2.51
C THR A 49 4.78 4.03 -2.42
N ILE A 50 4.88 2.82 -2.95
CA ILE A 50 6.13 2.09 -2.94
C ILE A 50 7.20 2.82 -3.73
N ARG A 51 6.80 3.46 -4.81
CA ARG A 51 7.77 4.17 -5.64
C ARG A 51 8.21 5.50 -5.05
N LEU A 52 7.30 6.20 -4.40
CA LEU A 52 7.58 7.56 -3.96
C LEU A 52 8.09 7.66 -2.54
N VAL A 53 7.58 6.81 -1.65
CA VAL A 53 7.96 6.93 -0.25
C VAL A 53 9.26 6.20 -0.01
N LYS A 54 10.19 6.85 0.65
CA LYS A 54 11.44 6.21 1.01
C LYS A 54 11.83 6.72 2.36
N ARG A 55 12.80 6.05 2.95
CA ARG A 55 13.24 6.43 4.27
C ARG A 55 14.26 7.54 4.13
N CYS A 56 14.07 8.61 4.87
CA CYS A 56 15.00 9.71 4.84
C CYS A 56 16.37 9.24 5.31
N PRO A 57 17.43 9.54 4.57
CA PRO A 57 18.77 9.08 4.95
C PRO A 57 19.30 9.78 6.18
N ILE A 58 18.70 10.86 6.59
CA ILE A 58 19.20 11.58 7.73
C ILE A 58 18.51 11.19 9.01
N CYS A 59 17.20 11.18 9.03
CA CYS A 59 16.49 10.88 10.27
C CYS A 59 15.73 9.57 10.24
N GLY A 60 15.66 8.91 9.12
CA GLY A 60 14.98 7.62 9.03
C GLY A 60 13.48 7.70 8.86
N ASN A 61 12.90 8.87 8.83
CA ASN A 61 11.47 9.01 8.64
C ASN A 61 11.09 8.73 7.20
N LEU A 62 9.86 8.31 7.00
CA LEU A 62 9.38 8.06 5.66
C LEU A 62 9.08 9.37 4.96
N THR A 63 9.42 9.46 3.70
CA THR A 63 9.24 10.69 2.97
C THR A 63 9.20 10.39 1.49
N GLU A 64 8.59 11.26 0.71
CA GLU A 64 8.60 11.14 -0.73
C GLU A 64 9.77 11.89 -1.34
N LYS A 65 10.56 12.56 -0.53
CA LYS A 65 11.69 13.30 -1.02
C LYS A 65 12.97 12.62 -0.60
N GLU A 66 14.07 13.05 -1.20
CA GLU A 66 15.32 12.47 -0.84
C GLU A 66 15.65 12.73 0.61
N VAL A 67 15.28 13.88 1.14
CA VAL A 67 15.48 14.20 2.53
C VAL A 67 14.14 14.64 3.05
N CYS A 68 13.71 14.16 4.20
CA CYS A 68 12.38 14.43 4.67
C CYS A 68 12.18 15.92 4.94
N GLU A 69 10.93 16.32 4.98
CA GLU A 69 10.62 17.74 5.09
C GLU A 69 11.14 18.34 6.36
N ILE A 70 11.24 17.56 7.40
CA ILE A 70 11.76 18.06 8.63
C ILE A 70 13.25 18.37 8.52
N CYS A 71 13.96 17.53 7.79
CA CYS A 71 15.38 17.74 7.62
C CYS A 71 15.72 18.70 6.50
N SER A 72 14.80 18.92 5.56
CA SER A 72 15.16 19.70 4.43
C SER A 72 14.59 21.01 4.68
N ASP A 73 14.69 21.79 5.24
CA ASP A 73 14.41 23.09 5.18
C ASP A 73 13.18 23.50 4.95
N ASN A 74 12.64 23.68 5.15
CA ASN A 74 11.50 24.18 5.16
C ASN A 74 10.72 24.51 4.13
N THR A 75 10.80 24.36 3.39
CA THR A 75 10.14 24.80 2.38
C THR A 75 8.95 24.14 2.33
N ARG A 76 8.55 23.49 2.72
CA ARG A 76 7.59 22.83 2.72
C ARG A 76 6.51 23.04 2.03
N ASP A 77 6.11 22.94 1.42
CA ASP A 77 5.14 23.11 0.73
C ASP A 77 4.37 22.09 0.78
N LYS A 78 4.08 21.53 1.10
CA LYS A 78 3.41 20.62 1.28
C LYS A 78 2.59 20.25 0.58
N SER A 79 2.30 20.08 0.10
CA SER A 79 1.54 19.60 -0.35
C SER A 79 1.22 18.84 -0.42
#